data_8f20e6e8dec0ddefb08bccf5c9c79a64
#
_entry.id   8f20e6e8dec0ddefb08bccf5c9c79a64
#
_cell.length_a   1.000
_cell.length_b   1.000
_cell.length_c   1.000
_cell.angle_alpha   90.00
_cell.angle_beta   90.00
_cell.angle_gamma   90.00
#
_symmetry.space_group_name_H-M   'P 1'
#
loop_
_entity.id
_entity.type
_entity.pdbx_description
1 polymer ?
#
loop_
_entity_poly.entity_id
_entity_poly.type
_entity_poly.pdbx_seq_one_letter_code
_entity_poly.pdbx_strand_id
1 'polypeptide(L)'
;MAEVRFNIDIEKGIRELVAEILESEPESLDPNAHFVKDLGMDSMMALEILASIEKKFRIVVPEEMLPKFTNLNQTVLIVKDIVAKKK
;
A
#
# COMPACT_ATOMS: atom_id res chain seq x y z
N MET A 1 3.11 12.01 19.38
CA MET A 1 3.75 12.68 18.24
C MET A 1 4.38 11.69 17.30
N ALA A 2 5.20 10.76 17.82
CA ALA A 2 5.84 9.77 16.96
C ALA A 2 4.82 8.91 16.24
N GLU A 3 3.74 8.55 16.92
CA GLU A 3 2.72 7.69 16.31
C GLU A 3 2.03 8.38 15.15
N VAL A 4 1.71 9.66 15.29
CA VAL A 4 1.04 10.40 14.24
C VAL A 4 1.96 10.52 13.03
N ARG A 5 3.22 10.86 13.26
CA ARG A 5 4.20 10.96 12.19
C ARG A 5 4.38 9.61 11.49
N PHE A 6 4.46 8.53 12.28
CA PHE A 6 4.65 7.20 11.74
C PHE A 6 3.49 6.81 10.81
N ASN A 7 2.26 7.10 11.22
CA ASN A 7 1.09 6.80 10.40
C ASN A 7 1.09 7.62 9.12
N ILE A 8 1.48 8.87 9.19
CA ILE A 8 1.57 9.73 8.01
C ILE A 8 2.63 9.20 7.06
N ASP A 9 3.76 8.74 7.61
CA ASP A 9 4.84 8.21 6.79
C ASP A 9 4.40 6.94 6.06
N ILE A 10 3.62 6.08 6.72
CA ILE A 10 3.12 4.86 6.09
C ILE A 10 2.21 5.21 4.93
N GLU A 11 1.25 6.08 5.16
CA GLU A 11 0.32 6.46 4.12
C GLU A 11 1.04 7.10 2.93
N LYS A 12 1.92 8.04 3.22
CA LYS A 12 2.67 8.72 2.17
C LYS A 12 3.55 7.74 1.41
N GLY A 13 4.23 6.86 2.13
CA GLY A 13 5.12 5.90 1.50
C GLY A 13 4.38 4.95 0.58
N ILE A 14 3.23 4.47 1.01
CA ILE A 14 2.44 3.56 0.19
C ILE A 14 1.87 4.28 -1.02
N ARG A 15 1.39 5.50 -0.84
CA ARG A 15 0.86 6.29 -1.94
C ARG A 15 1.92 6.52 -3.02
N GLU A 16 3.13 6.88 -2.61
CA GLU A 16 4.21 7.11 -3.55
C GLU A 16 4.60 5.83 -4.27
N LEU A 17 4.65 4.74 -3.53
CA LEU A 17 5.03 3.45 -4.09
C LEU A 17 4.01 2.96 -5.11
N VAL A 18 2.73 3.06 -4.79
CA VAL A 18 1.67 2.65 -5.70
C VAL A 18 1.67 3.54 -6.94
N ALA A 19 1.83 4.84 -6.73
CA ALA A 19 1.85 5.77 -7.86
C ALA A 19 3.00 5.45 -8.81
N GLU A 20 4.15 5.12 -8.27
CA GLU A 20 5.30 4.79 -9.10
C GLU A 20 5.03 3.56 -9.95
N ILE A 21 4.46 2.52 -9.35
CA ILE A 21 4.19 1.29 -10.07
C ILE A 21 3.12 1.50 -11.14
N LEU A 22 2.12 2.31 -10.82
CA LEU A 22 1.05 2.64 -11.77
C LEU A 22 1.44 3.75 -12.74
N GLU A 23 2.62 4.32 -12.59
CA GLU A 23 3.11 5.43 -13.42
C GLU A 23 2.16 6.62 -13.36
N SER A 24 1.72 6.95 -12.15
CA SER A 24 0.81 8.06 -11.89
C SER A 24 1.45 9.03 -10.91
N GLU A 25 0.83 10.21 -10.78
CA GLU A 25 1.23 11.15 -9.74
C GLU A 25 0.61 10.74 -8.42
N PRO A 26 1.35 10.79 -7.31
CA PRO A 26 0.77 10.43 -6.02
C PRO A 26 -0.48 11.24 -5.67
N GLU A 27 -0.49 12.51 -6.04
CA GLU A 27 -1.63 13.38 -5.73
C GLU A 27 -2.86 13.02 -6.54
N SER A 28 -2.67 12.34 -7.68
CA SER A 28 -3.78 11.97 -8.55
C SER A 28 -4.49 10.71 -8.10
N LEU A 29 -3.89 9.96 -7.18
CA LEU A 29 -4.47 8.71 -6.75
C LEU A 29 -5.68 8.93 -5.86
N ASP A 30 -6.82 8.43 -6.30
CA ASP A 30 -8.02 8.42 -5.49
C ASP A 30 -7.90 7.27 -4.48
N PRO A 31 -7.88 7.56 -3.17
CA PRO A 31 -7.70 6.51 -2.18
C PRO A 31 -8.81 5.47 -2.19
N ASN A 32 -9.95 5.80 -2.76
CA ASN A 32 -11.09 4.90 -2.82
C ASN A 32 -11.21 4.16 -4.15
N ALA A 33 -10.40 4.54 -5.14
CA ALA A 33 -10.46 3.89 -6.44
C ALA A 33 -9.97 2.46 -6.34
N HIS A 34 -10.71 1.53 -6.92
CA HIS A 34 -10.35 0.13 -6.91
C HIS A 34 -9.14 -0.08 -7.82
N PHE A 35 -8.10 -0.70 -7.29
CA PHE A 35 -6.86 -0.87 -8.05
C PHE A 35 -7.10 -1.57 -9.39
N VAL A 36 -7.81 -2.69 -9.36
CA VAL A 36 -8.02 -3.48 -10.56
C VAL A 36 -9.09 -2.86 -11.46
N LYS A 37 -10.24 -2.55 -10.88
CA LYS A 37 -11.38 -2.10 -11.67
C LYS A 37 -11.21 -0.68 -12.21
N ASP A 38 -10.64 0.20 -11.39
CA ASP A 38 -10.57 1.61 -11.74
C ASP A 38 -9.21 2.03 -12.26
N LEU A 39 -8.14 1.39 -11.78
CA LEU A 39 -6.79 1.81 -12.11
C LEU A 39 -6.04 0.83 -13.01
N GLY A 40 -6.69 -0.27 -13.38
CA GLY A 40 -6.11 -1.19 -14.35
C GLY A 40 -4.96 -2.02 -13.82
N MET A 41 -4.88 -2.23 -12.50
CA MET A 41 -3.82 -3.03 -11.91
C MET A 41 -4.05 -4.50 -12.19
N ASP A 42 -2.98 -5.22 -12.53
CA ASP A 42 -3.05 -6.66 -12.71
C ASP A 42 -2.32 -7.37 -11.57
N SER A 43 -2.33 -8.70 -11.61
CA SER A 43 -1.73 -9.51 -10.55
C SER A 43 -0.24 -9.24 -10.38
N MET A 44 0.45 -9.04 -11.49
CA MET A 44 1.89 -8.80 -11.43
C MET A 44 2.21 -7.49 -10.74
N MET A 45 1.45 -6.45 -11.08
CA MET A 45 1.60 -5.16 -10.41
C MET A 45 1.28 -5.26 -8.93
N ALA A 46 0.24 -6.02 -8.58
CA ALA A 46 -0.13 -6.20 -7.19
C ALA A 46 1.00 -6.88 -6.41
N LEU A 47 1.63 -7.88 -7.03
CA LEU A 47 2.77 -8.54 -6.38
C LEU A 47 3.96 -7.62 -6.23
N GLU A 48 4.19 -6.76 -7.21
CA GLU A 48 5.25 -5.77 -7.11
C GLU A 48 5.02 -4.81 -5.94
N ILE A 49 3.77 -4.38 -5.79
CA ILE A 49 3.41 -3.50 -4.69
C ILE A 49 3.65 -4.20 -3.36
N LEU A 50 3.22 -5.45 -3.28
CA LEU A 50 3.39 -6.23 -2.06
C LEU A 50 4.87 -6.35 -1.69
N ALA A 51 5.69 -6.75 -2.65
CA ALA A 51 7.12 -6.90 -2.42
C ALA A 51 7.77 -5.59 -2.01
N SER A 52 7.36 -4.50 -2.64
CA SER A 52 7.91 -3.19 -2.33
C SER A 52 7.52 -2.74 -0.93
N ILE A 53 6.28 -3.03 -0.52
CA ILE A 53 5.82 -2.71 0.82
C ILE A 53 6.64 -3.47 1.86
N GLU A 54 6.85 -4.76 1.63
CA GLU A 54 7.62 -5.58 2.55
C GLU A 54 9.03 -5.05 2.71
N LYS A 55 9.64 -4.65 1.60
CA LYS A 55 11.00 -4.15 1.63
C LYS A 55 11.07 -2.78 2.31
N LYS A 56 10.13 -1.90 1.96
CA LYS A 56 10.15 -0.54 2.47
C LYS A 56 9.91 -0.47 3.96
N PHE A 57 8.99 -1.27 4.46
CA PHE A 57 8.60 -1.22 5.87
C PHE A 57 9.18 -2.36 6.68
N ARG A 58 9.92 -3.24 6.03
CA ARG A 58 10.59 -4.38 6.68
C ARG A 58 9.59 -5.25 7.43
N ILE A 59 8.52 -5.59 6.74
CA ILE A 59 7.47 -6.45 7.29
C ILE A 59 7.24 -7.61 6.34
N VAL A 60 6.51 -8.61 6.85
CA VAL A 60 6.09 -9.75 6.03
C VAL A 60 4.59 -9.66 5.89
N VAL A 61 4.12 -9.64 4.64
CA VAL A 61 2.70 -9.61 4.34
C VAL A 61 2.35 -10.94 3.68
N PRO A 62 1.50 -11.76 4.32
CA PRO A 62 1.13 -13.05 3.72
C PRO A 62 0.44 -12.84 2.39
N GLU A 63 0.74 -13.71 1.41
CA GLU A 63 0.12 -13.58 0.10
C GLU A 63 -1.39 -13.72 0.15
N GLU A 64 -1.88 -14.42 1.15
CA GLU A 64 -3.33 -14.57 1.32
C GLU A 64 -4.02 -13.24 1.59
N MET A 65 -3.26 -12.21 1.98
CA MET A 65 -3.81 -10.87 2.18
C MET A 65 -3.97 -10.11 0.88
N LEU A 66 -3.37 -10.61 -0.20
CA LEU A 66 -3.36 -9.89 -1.47
C LEU A 66 -4.75 -9.52 -1.97
N PRO A 67 -5.75 -10.41 -1.90
CA PRO A 67 -7.09 -10.04 -2.36
C PRO A 67 -7.72 -8.88 -1.57
N LYS A 68 -7.17 -8.56 -0.40
CA LYS A 68 -7.69 -7.47 0.42
C LYS A 68 -7.11 -6.12 0.05
N PHE A 69 -6.08 -6.12 -0.79
CA PHE A 69 -5.47 -4.88 -1.27
C PHE A 69 -6.29 -4.34 -2.44
N THR A 70 -7.47 -3.83 -2.12
CA THR A 70 -8.43 -3.41 -3.15
C THR A 70 -8.29 -1.96 -3.55
N ASN A 71 -7.87 -1.12 -2.61
CA ASN A 71 -7.61 0.30 -2.90
C ASN A 71 -6.55 0.81 -1.95
N LEU A 72 -6.18 2.08 -2.13
CA LEU A 72 -5.12 2.67 -1.31
C LEU A 72 -5.50 2.67 0.17
N ASN A 73 -6.73 3.05 0.49
CA ASN A 73 -7.18 3.09 1.88
C ASN A 73 -7.03 1.73 2.56
N GLN A 74 -7.47 0.67 1.89
CA GLN A 74 -7.39 -0.68 2.46
C GLN A 74 -5.94 -1.11 2.64
N THR A 75 -5.11 -0.81 1.66
CA THR A 75 -3.69 -1.15 1.73
C THR A 75 -3.02 -0.47 2.91
N VAL A 76 -3.32 0.81 3.10
CA VAL A 76 -2.75 1.57 4.21
C VAL A 76 -3.19 0.97 5.55
N LEU A 77 -4.46 0.63 5.67
CA LEU A 77 -4.98 0.04 6.92
C LEU A 77 -4.29 -1.28 7.23
N ILE A 78 -4.13 -2.13 6.22
CA ILE A 78 -3.50 -3.43 6.41
C ILE A 78 -2.05 -3.25 6.85
N VAL A 79 -1.32 -2.36 6.18
CA VAL A 79 0.09 -2.14 6.51
C VAL A 79 0.23 -1.55 7.92
N LYS A 80 -0.63 -0.61 8.26
CA LYS A 80 -0.60 -0.03 9.62
C LYS A 80 -0.81 -1.10 10.68
N ASP A 81 -1.73 -2.02 10.43
CA ASP A 81 -2.01 -3.08 11.37
C ASP A 81 -0.81 -4.01 11.54
N ILE A 82 -0.20 -4.39 10.43
CA ILE A 82 0.96 -5.28 10.47
C ILE A 82 2.13 -4.61 11.17
N VAL A 83 2.39 -3.35 10.85
CA VAL A 83 3.49 -2.61 11.47
C VAL A 83 3.26 -2.44 12.96
N ALA A 84 2.01 -2.18 13.36
CA ALA A 84 1.68 -2.00 14.78
C ALA A 84 1.93 -3.28 15.58
N LYS A 85 1.78 -4.45 14.95
CA LYS A 85 1.99 -5.73 15.62
C LYS A 85 3.44 -6.19 15.57
N LYS A 86 4.24 -5.52 14.78
CA LYS A 86 5.66 -5.86 14.68
C LYS A 86 6.38 -5.31 15.90
N LYS A 87 7.22 -6.11 16.50
CA LYS A 87 7.99 -5.72 17.67
C LYS A 87 9.47 -5.69 17.38
#